data_8e456ebd55a0a6c0fe8dcb5437fc2969
#
_entry.id   8e456ebd55a0a6c0fe8dcb5437fc2969
#
_cell.length_a   1.000
_cell.length_b   1.000
_cell.length_c   1.000
_cell.angle_alpha   90.00
_cell.angle_beta   90.00
_cell.angle_gamma   90.00
#
_symmetry.space_group_name_H-M   'P 1'
#
loop_
_entity.id
_entity.type
_entity.pdbx_description
1 polymer ?
#
loop_
_entity_poly.entity_id
_entity_poly.type
_entity_poly.pdbx_seq_one_letter_code
_entity_poly.pdbx_strand_id
1 'polypeptide(L)'
;MDEDIAIINQNTRVSLIKKFFKENSKKILSFIFIIIALLLIYFAYDEFEKRKKINLAATYNSLIFNTDKFSKEDIKNKMIEIINGKVDTYSTLALYYLLDNNLINDQVKVGELFDKVISINKDVELKNLVIFKKGLYFSDKLEESELLKILNPIINSESIWKQHALLLMGDYYFYKKQFNKSKEFFSKIIELKNVNPKIKTDVEKRLNRDFSE
;
A
#
# COMPACT_ATOMS: atom_id res chain seq x y z
N MET A 1 -6.22 3.25 -67.09
CA MET A 1 -7.54 2.82 -66.58
C MET A 1 -7.59 2.58 -65.07
N ASP A 2 -6.56 2.00 -64.48
CA ASP A 2 -6.54 1.76 -63.01
C ASP A 2 -6.27 3.03 -62.17
N GLU A 3 -5.49 3.99 -62.67
CA GLU A 3 -5.23 5.27 -62.02
C GLU A 3 -6.48 6.16 -61.94
N ASP A 4 -7.27 6.20 -63.02
CA ASP A 4 -8.51 6.99 -63.03
C ASP A 4 -9.57 6.41 -62.06
N ILE A 5 -9.63 5.09 -61.93
CA ILE A 5 -10.51 4.41 -60.98
C ILE A 5 -10.07 4.69 -59.54
N ALA A 6 -8.76 4.71 -59.28
CA ALA A 6 -8.20 5.04 -57.95
C ALA A 6 -8.49 6.50 -57.56
N ILE A 7 -8.36 7.46 -58.49
CA ILE A 7 -8.66 8.88 -58.25
C ILE A 7 -10.16 9.11 -57.99
N ILE A 8 -11.03 8.47 -58.78
CA ILE A 8 -12.47 8.55 -58.59
C ILE A 8 -12.86 7.98 -57.22
N ASN A 9 -12.28 6.86 -56.83
CA ASN A 9 -12.55 6.21 -55.51
C ASN A 9 -12.05 7.09 -54.35
N GLN A 10 -10.91 7.76 -54.51
CA GLN A 10 -10.35 8.67 -53.53
C GLN A 10 -11.22 9.93 -53.38
N ASN A 11 -11.65 10.54 -54.46
CA ASN A 11 -12.55 11.71 -54.45
C ASN A 11 -13.92 11.38 -53.83
N THR A 12 -14.46 10.20 -54.09
CA THR A 12 -15.73 9.74 -53.51
C THR A 12 -15.61 9.54 -52.01
N ARG A 13 -14.52 8.95 -51.53
CA ARG A 13 -14.24 8.78 -50.09
C ARG A 13 -14.10 10.14 -49.37
N VAL A 14 -13.36 11.09 -49.95
CA VAL A 14 -13.20 12.43 -49.37
C VAL A 14 -14.54 13.17 -49.33
N SER A 15 -15.38 13.05 -50.37
CA SER A 15 -16.70 13.68 -50.39
C SER A 15 -17.65 13.08 -49.33
N LEU A 16 -17.62 11.78 -49.09
CA LEU A 16 -18.39 11.10 -48.03
C LEU A 16 -17.96 11.55 -46.63
N ILE A 17 -16.65 11.65 -46.42
CA ILE A 17 -16.09 12.16 -45.13
C ILE A 17 -16.54 13.60 -44.90
N LYS A 18 -16.40 14.49 -45.89
CA LYS A 18 -16.86 15.88 -45.79
C LYS A 18 -18.35 15.99 -45.49
N LYS A 19 -19.18 15.17 -46.17
CA LYS A 19 -20.64 15.11 -45.92
C LYS A 19 -20.94 14.67 -44.51
N PHE A 20 -20.31 13.60 -44.01
CA PHE A 20 -20.47 13.11 -42.64
C PHE A 20 -20.11 14.20 -41.59
N PHE A 21 -18.98 14.88 -41.75
CA PHE A 21 -18.57 15.97 -40.86
C PHE A 21 -19.56 17.14 -40.92
N LYS A 22 -20.07 17.51 -42.08
CA LYS A 22 -21.03 18.60 -42.23
C LYS A 22 -22.36 18.26 -41.55
N GLU A 23 -22.87 17.06 -41.76
CA GLU A 23 -24.15 16.59 -41.22
C GLU A 23 -24.08 16.36 -39.70
N ASN A 24 -22.94 15.94 -39.17
CA ASN A 24 -22.75 15.65 -37.75
C ASN A 24 -21.93 16.70 -37.01
N SER A 25 -21.68 17.85 -37.58
CA SER A 25 -20.78 18.89 -37.03
C SER A 25 -21.13 19.27 -35.58
N LYS A 26 -22.43 19.45 -35.26
CA LYS A 26 -22.90 19.78 -33.90
C LYS A 26 -22.63 18.66 -32.91
N LYS A 27 -22.82 17.39 -33.31
CA LYS A 27 -22.56 16.23 -32.46
C LYS A 27 -21.06 16.07 -32.21
N ILE A 28 -20.25 16.23 -33.27
CA ILE A 28 -18.79 16.16 -33.18
C ILE A 28 -18.26 17.27 -32.26
N LEU A 29 -18.76 18.50 -32.42
CA LEU A 29 -18.36 19.62 -31.58
C LEU A 29 -18.74 19.38 -30.10
N SER A 30 -19.95 18.89 -29.86
CA SER A 30 -20.39 18.51 -28.51
C SER A 30 -19.50 17.41 -27.90
N PHE A 31 -19.13 16.41 -28.67
CA PHE A 31 -18.25 15.34 -28.23
C PHE A 31 -16.84 15.84 -27.89
N ILE A 32 -16.28 16.72 -28.72
CA ILE A 32 -14.99 17.36 -28.46
C ILE A 32 -15.06 18.17 -27.15
N PHE A 33 -16.15 18.92 -26.97
CA PHE A 33 -16.35 19.72 -25.75
C PHE A 33 -16.41 18.85 -24.49
N ILE A 34 -17.06 17.69 -24.55
CA ILE A 34 -17.10 16.72 -23.44
C ILE A 34 -15.70 16.19 -23.14
N ILE A 35 -14.91 15.85 -24.16
CA ILE A 35 -13.52 15.39 -23.98
C ILE A 35 -12.67 16.46 -23.29
N ILE A 36 -12.77 17.71 -23.74
CA ILE A 36 -12.05 18.83 -23.14
C ILE A 36 -12.46 19.01 -21.66
N ALA A 37 -13.76 18.95 -21.37
CA ALA A 37 -14.26 19.06 -20.00
C ALA A 37 -13.71 17.93 -19.10
N LEU A 38 -13.67 16.69 -19.59
CA LEU A 38 -13.10 15.56 -18.86
C LEU A 38 -11.60 15.73 -18.63
N LEU A 39 -10.85 16.24 -19.59
CA LEU A 39 -9.43 16.55 -19.44
C LEU A 39 -9.20 17.65 -18.37
N LEU A 40 -10.00 18.72 -18.38
CA LEU A 40 -9.89 19.76 -17.38
C LEU A 40 -10.18 19.24 -15.96
N ILE A 41 -11.21 18.39 -15.79
CA ILE A 41 -11.51 17.74 -14.51
C ILE A 41 -10.34 16.86 -14.08
N TYR A 42 -9.76 16.10 -14.99
CA TYR A 42 -8.61 15.23 -14.69
C TYR A 42 -7.40 16.06 -14.21
N PHE A 43 -7.04 17.12 -14.92
CA PHE A 43 -5.92 17.99 -14.52
C PHE A 43 -6.18 18.72 -13.20
N ALA A 44 -7.42 19.20 -12.97
CA ALA A 44 -7.79 19.81 -11.71
C ALA A 44 -7.68 18.83 -10.52
N TYR A 45 -8.11 17.59 -10.72
CA TYR A 45 -7.97 16.52 -9.72
C TYR A 45 -6.51 16.18 -9.43
N ASP A 46 -5.67 16.03 -10.46
CA ASP A 46 -4.24 15.75 -10.32
C ASP A 46 -3.53 16.88 -9.55
N GLU A 47 -3.81 18.13 -9.89
CA GLU A 47 -3.24 19.28 -9.18
C GLU A 47 -3.70 19.34 -7.71
N PHE A 48 -4.97 19.02 -7.45
CA PHE A 48 -5.50 18.95 -6.08
C PHE A 48 -4.78 17.88 -5.24
N GLU A 49 -4.59 16.68 -5.78
CA GLU A 49 -3.86 15.60 -5.09
C GLU A 49 -2.38 15.95 -4.86
N LYS A 50 -1.73 16.62 -5.82
CA LYS A 50 -0.36 17.12 -5.66
C LYS A 50 -0.23 18.14 -4.53
N ARG A 51 -1.10 19.14 -4.51
CA ARG A 51 -1.12 20.17 -3.45
C ARG A 51 -1.38 19.57 -2.09
N LYS A 52 -2.32 18.64 -2.00
CA LYS A 52 -2.62 17.90 -0.77
C LYS A 52 -1.38 17.15 -0.26
N LYS A 53 -0.68 16.42 -1.15
CA LYS A 53 0.56 15.73 -0.81
C LYS A 53 1.63 16.68 -0.29
N ILE A 54 1.84 17.82 -0.95
CA ILE A 54 2.81 18.84 -0.53
C ILE A 54 2.45 19.42 0.84
N ASN A 55 1.18 19.73 1.07
CA ASN A 55 0.74 20.29 2.35
C ASN A 55 0.91 19.28 3.50
N LEU A 56 0.56 18.00 3.28
CA LEU A 56 0.76 16.96 4.29
C LEU A 56 2.25 16.71 4.57
N ALA A 57 3.09 16.76 3.52
CA ALA A 57 4.53 16.69 3.65
C ALA A 57 5.09 17.82 4.52
N ALA A 58 4.68 19.05 4.22
CA ALA A 58 5.10 20.23 4.98
C ALA A 58 4.66 20.16 6.44
N THR A 59 3.42 19.73 6.69
CA THR A 59 2.89 19.54 8.05
C THR A 59 3.67 18.48 8.80
N TYR A 60 3.91 17.30 8.20
CA TYR A 60 4.68 16.22 8.79
C TYR A 60 6.10 16.68 9.14
N ASN A 61 6.80 17.29 8.18
CA ASN A 61 8.16 17.79 8.40
C ASN A 61 8.21 18.85 9.49
N SER A 62 7.25 19.80 9.53
CA SER A 62 7.16 20.82 10.56
C SER A 62 7.02 20.22 11.96
N LEU A 63 6.23 19.14 12.10
CA LEU A 63 6.04 18.44 13.37
C LEU A 63 7.30 17.71 13.83
N ILE A 64 8.06 17.10 12.89
CA ILE A 64 9.27 16.36 13.22
C ILE A 64 10.42 17.29 13.58
N PHE A 65 10.60 18.39 12.79
CA PHE A 65 11.76 19.29 13.00
C PHE A 65 11.55 20.33 14.09
N ASN A 66 10.31 20.54 14.53
CA ASN A 66 9.99 21.55 15.56
C ASN A 66 9.16 20.92 16.70
N THR A 67 9.52 19.73 17.14
CA THR A 67 8.80 19.01 18.21
C THR A 67 8.70 19.80 19.50
N ASP A 68 9.67 20.66 19.79
CA ASP A 68 9.73 21.55 20.95
C ASP A 68 8.63 22.64 20.96
N LYS A 69 8.06 22.96 19.78
CA LYS A 69 7.01 23.99 19.63
C LYS A 69 5.58 23.43 19.79
N PHE A 70 5.43 22.13 19.89
CA PHE A 70 4.14 21.47 19.95
C PHE A 70 4.00 20.61 21.20
N SER A 71 2.82 20.56 21.79
CA SER A 71 2.54 19.57 22.82
C SER A 71 2.48 18.15 22.23
N LYS A 72 2.71 17.13 23.07
CA LYS A 72 2.55 15.73 22.64
C LYS A 72 1.15 15.45 22.10
N GLU A 73 0.14 16.07 22.69
CA GLU A 73 -1.25 15.92 22.25
C GLU A 73 -1.51 16.58 20.90
N ASP A 74 -0.93 17.78 20.65
CA ASP A 74 -1.01 18.43 19.35
C ASP A 74 -0.33 17.61 18.26
N ILE A 75 0.86 17.07 18.56
CA ILE A 75 1.59 16.20 17.63
C ILE A 75 0.74 14.96 17.29
N LYS A 76 0.18 14.31 18.32
CA LYS A 76 -0.70 13.14 18.13
C LYS A 76 -1.89 13.48 17.24
N ASN A 77 -2.59 14.54 17.52
CA ASN A 77 -3.79 14.94 16.78
C ASN A 77 -3.45 15.27 15.32
N LYS A 78 -2.38 16.03 15.08
CA LYS A 78 -1.91 16.37 13.73
C LYS A 78 -1.41 15.15 12.96
N MET A 79 -0.74 14.19 13.59
CA MET A 79 -0.33 12.94 12.94
C MET A 79 -1.56 12.10 12.54
N ILE A 80 -2.61 12.07 13.38
CA ILE A 80 -3.89 11.42 13.02
C ILE A 80 -4.56 12.16 11.84
N GLU A 81 -4.51 13.48 11.79
CA GLU A 81 -5.01 14.26 10.64
C GLU A 81 -4.24 13.91 9.35
N ILE A 82 -2.91 13.76 9.42
CA ILE A 82 -2.10 13.33 8.28
C ILE A 82 -2.52 11.94 7.79
N ILE A 83 -2.78 11.00 8.70
CA ILE A 83 -3.30 9.67 8.34
C ILE A 83 -4.66 9.79 7.65
N ASN A 84 -5.54 10.65 8.17
CA ASN A 84 -6.85 10.92 7.60
C ASN A 84 -6.78 11.61 6.22
N GLY A 85 -5.69 12.27 5.92
CA GLY A 85 -5.39 12.83 4.60
C GLY A 85 -5.24 11.80 3.48
N LYS A 86 -5.04 10.52 3.81
CA LYS A 86 -5.01 9.39 2.84
C LYS A 86 -3.95 9.54 1.75
N VAL A 87 -2.80 10.08 2.08
CA VAL A 87 -1.60 10.05 1.23
C VAL A 87 -0.70 8.94 1.73
N ASP A 88 -0.54 7.88 0.95
CA ASP A 88 0.10 6.61 1.32
C ASP A 88 1.41 6.79 2.10
N THR A 89 2.35 7.53 1.55
CA THR A 89 3.66 7.79 2.16
C THR A 89 3.54 8.46 3.53
N TYR A 90 2.86 9.62 3.59
CA TYR A 90 2.80 10.41 4.82
C TYR A 90 1.87 9.83 5.87
N SER A 91 0.79 9.15 5.45
CA SER A 91 -0.06 8.41 6.38
C SER A 91 0.68 7.24 7.03
N THR A 92 1.53 6.54 6.28
CA THR A 92 2.37 5.46 6.81
C THR A 92 3.42 5.99 7.77
N LEU A 93 4.13 7.07 7.40
CA LEU A 93 5.13 7.71 8.26
C LEU A 93 4.51 8.26 9.55
N ALA A 94 3.32 8.90 9.46
CA ALA A 94 2.63 9.44 10.63
C ALA A 94 2.18 8.32 11.59
N LEU A 95 1.71 7.19 11.07
CA LEU A 95 1.38 6.02 11.89
C LEU A 95 2.62 5.52 12.65
N TYR A 96 3.74 5.32 11.95
CA TYR A 96 4.96 4.86 12.60
C TYR A 96 5.48 5.84 13.63
N TYR A 97 5.40 7.14 13.34
CA TYR A 97 5.79 8.17 14.32
C TYR A 97 4.95 8.10 15.60
N LEU A 98 3.63 7.90 15.48
CA LEU A 98 2.74 7.73 16.65
C LEU A 98 3.14 6.52 17.50
N LEU A 99 3.48 5.41 16.86
CA LEU A 99 3.84 4.17 17.55
C LEU A 99 5.24 4.25 18.18
N ASP A 100 6.23 4.69 17.42
CA ASP A 100 7.63 4.75 17.85
C ASP A 100 7.84 5.75 19.02
N ASN A 101 7.02 6.79 19.08
CA ASN A 101 7.05 7.78 20.16
C ASN A 101 6.01 7.51 21.27
N ASN A 102 5.32 6.37 21.26
CA ASN A 102 4.30 6.00 22.24
C ASN A 102 3.23 7.09 22.47
N LEU A 103 2.83 7.79 21.38
CA LEU A 103 1.83 8.85 21.44
C LEU A 103 0.39 8.32 21.45
N ILE A 104 0.19 7.03 21.21
CA ILE A 104 -1.10 6.36 21.20
C ILE A 104 -0.99 4.98 21.86
N ASN A 105 -1.83 4.72 22.85
CA ASN A 105 -1.84 3.47 23.61
C ASN A 105 -3.16 2.70 23.48
N ASP A 106 -4.20 3.32 22.93
CA ASP A 106 -5.48 2.67 22.66
C ASP A 106 -5.33 1.66 21.53
N GLN A 107 -5.38 0.37 21.86
CA GLN A 107 -5.17 -0.73 20.91
C GLN A 107 -6.23 -0.78 19.81
N VAL A 108 -7.48 -0.44 20.13
CA VAL A 108 -8.56 -0.39 19.13
C VAL A 108 -8.25 0.70 18.10
N LYS A 109 -7.89 1.89 18.60
CA LYS A 109 -7.53 3.02 17.74
C LYS A 109 -6.30 2.75 16.89
N VAL A 110 -5.29 2.11 17.46
CA VAL A 110 -4.09 1.69 16.72
C VAL A 110 -4.47 0.70 15.60
N GLY A 111 -5.33 -0.28 15.90
CA GLY A 111 -5.85 -1.22 14.92
C GLY A 111 -6.56 -0.53 13.75
N GLU A 112 -7.46 0.43 14.04
CA GLU A 112 -8.16 1.24 13.02
C GLU A 112 -7.18 2.06 12.15
N LEU A 113 -6.15 2.66 12.75
CA LEU A 113 -5.14 3.42 12.02
C LEU A 113 -4.31 2.53 11.09
N PHE A 114 -3.92 1.33 11.55
CA PHE A 114 -3.28 0.34 10.68
C PHE A 114 -4.18 -0.03 9.50
N ASP A 115 -5.46 -0.36 9.74
CA ASP A 115 -6.39 -0.76 8.69
C ASP A 115 -6.60 0.36 7.67
N LYS A 116 -6.69 1.61 8.14
CA LYS A 116 -6.75 2.77 7.26
C LYS A 116 -5.49 2.88 6.39
N VAL A 117 -4.29 2.80 6.97
CA VAL A 117 -3.03 2.89 6.23
C VAL A 117 -2.87 1.72 5.26
N ILE A 118 -3.25 0.49 5.65
CA ILE A 118 -3.26 -0.68 4.77
C ILE A 118 -4.18 -0.44 3.56
N SER A 119 -5.37 0.14 3.77
CA SER A 119 -6.36 0.36 2.71
C SER A 119 -5.94 1.38 1.65
N ILE A 120 -5.13 2.36 2.01
CA ILE A 120 -4.70 3.43 1.10
C ILE A 120 -3.40 3.12 0.36
N ASN A 121 -2.59 2.19 0.85
CA ASN A 121 -1.35 1.80 0.18
C ASN A 121 -1.67 1.03 -1.11
N LYS A 122 -1.25 1.58 -2.25
CA LYS A 122 -1.44 1.00 -3.59
C LYS A 122 -0.33 0.02 -3.95
N ASP A 123 0.89 0.29 -3.49
CA ASP A 123 2.01 -0.63 -3.67
C ASP A 123 1.82 -1.85 -2.78
N VAL A 124 1.90 -3.04 -3.38
CA VAL A 124 1.64 -4.33 -2.71
C VAL A 124 2.66 -4.61 -1.63
N GLU A 125 3.95 -4.31 -1.86
CA GLU A 125 5.00 -4.61 -0.90
C GLU A 125 4.99 -3.63 0.27
N LEU A 126 4.70 -2.35 0.04
CA LEU A 126 4.48 -1.39 1.12
C LEU A 126 3.25 -1.74 1.94
N LYS A 127 2.16 -2.16 1.31
CA LYS A 127 0.96 -2.66 1.98
C LYS A 127 1.28 -3.87 2.87
N ASN A 128 2.02 -4.84 2.33
CA ASN A 128 2.44 -6.03 3.06
C ASN A 128 3.39 -5.69 4.23
N LEU A 129 4.28 -4.71 4.07
CA LEU A 129 5.08 -4.18 5.18
C LEU A 129 4.21 -3.65 6.31
N VAL A 130 3.16 -2.87 5.99
CA VAL A 130 2.26 -2.31 7.02
C VAL A 130 1.48 -3.43 7.71
N ILE A 131 1.01 -4.44 6.95
CA ILE A 131 0.35 -5.64 7.52
C ILE A 131 1.30 -6.40 8.44
N PHE A 132 2.55 -6.62 8.02
CA PHE A 132 3.57 -7.25 8.85
C PHE A 132 3.81 -6.47 10.15
N LYS A 133 3.96 -5.14 10.05
CA LYS A 133 4.13 -4.28 11.23
C LYS A 133 2.90 -4.29 12.15
N LYS A 134 1.68 -4.40 11.59
CA LYS A 134 0.46 -4.63 12.39
C LYS A 134 0.55 -5.94 13.16
N GLY A 135 0.89 -7.03 12.49
CA GLY A 135 1.10 -8.33 13.13
C GLY A 135 2.15 -8.28 14.23
N LEU A 136 3.30 -7.64 13.96
CA LEU A 136 4.37 -7.47 14.94
C LEU A 136 3.92 -6.66 16.17
N TYR A 137 3.21 -5.54 15.97
CA TYR A 137 2.70 -4.70 17.06
C TYR A 137 1.70 -5.44 17.97
N PHE A 138 0.92 -6.33 17.40
CA PHE A 138 -0.12 -7.07 18.12
C PHE A 138 0.28 -8.49 18.52
N SER A 139 1.50 -8.95 18.21
CA SER A 139 1.92 -10.34 18.41
C SER A 139 1.89 -10.82 19.86
N ASP A 140 2.11 -9.93 20.81
CA ASP A 140 2.05 -10.19 22.25
C ASP A 140 0.66 -9.96 22.88
N LYS A 141 -0.29 -9.43 22.11
CA LYS A 141 -1.60 -8.96 22.58
C LYS A 141 -2.77 -9.77 22.03
N LEU A 142 -2.57 -10.45 20.91
CA LEU A 142 -3.62 -11.20 20.21
C LEU A 142 -3.46 -12.70 20.39
N GLU A 143 -4.60 -13.39 20.32
CA GLU A 143 -4.62 -14.84 20.22
C GLU A 143 -4.23 -15.31 18.81
N GLU A 144 -3.86 -16.59 18.71
CA GLU A 144 -3.36 -17.26 17.50
C GLU A 144 -4.21 -16.96 16.25
N SER A 145 -5.52 -17.14 16.36
CA SER A 145 -6.44 -17.01 15.22
C SER A 145 -6.48 -15.58 14.66
N GLU A 146 -6.38 -14.59 15.52
CA GLU A 146 -6.39 -13.18 15.15
C GLU A 146 -5.07 -12.76 14.52
N LEU A 147 -3.94 -13.20 15.10
CA LEU A 147 -2.61 -12.94 14.55
C LEU A 147 -2.45 -13.59 13.17
N LEU A 148 -2.87 -14.85 13.03
CA LEU A 148 -2.89 -15.54 11.73
C LEU A 148 -3.78 -14.80 10.71
N LYS A 149 -4.95 -14.32 11.10
CA LYS A 149 -5.83 -13.55 10.21
C LYS A 149 -5.15 -12.29 9.67
N ILE A 150 -4.34 -11.62 10.50
CA ILE A 150 -3.56 -10.45 10.05
C ILE A 150 -2.47 -10.87 9.08
N LEU A 151 -1.71 -11.94 9.36
CA LEU A 151 -0.51 -12.30 8.63
C LEU A 151 -0.76 -13.20 7.40
N ASN A 152 -1.89 -13.90 7.33
CA ASN A 152 -2.23 -14.80 6.22
C ASN A 152 -2.13 -14.16 4.83
N PRO A 153 -2.53 -12.89 4.60
CA PRO A 153 -2.34 -12.26 3.30
C PRO A 153 -0.89 -12.24 2.83
N ILE A 154 0.07 -12.13 3.77
CA ILE A 154 1.50 -12.13 3.46
C ILE A 154 2.02 -13.57 3.33
N ILE A 155 1.67 -14.44 4.28
CA ILE A 155 2.11 -15.84 4.31
C ILE A 155 1.71 -16.57 3.03
N ASN A 156 0.54 -16.29 2.48
CA ASN A 156 0.00 -16.92 1.28
C ASN A 156 0.33 -16.17 -0.03
N SER A 157 1.20 -15.17 0.00
CA SER A 157 1.63 -14.41 -1.17
C SER A 157 3.08 -14.72 -1.55
N GLU A 158 3.55 -14.13 -2.66
CA GLU A 158 4.97 -14.14 -3.07
C GLU A 158 5.72 -12.89 -2.59
N SER A 159 5.22 -12.23 -1.55
CA SER A 159 5.83 -11.03 -0.97
C SER A 159 7.20 -11.30 -0.37
N ILE A 160 8.08 -10.30 -0.47
CA ILE A 160 9.38 -10.31 0.22
C ILE A 160 9.22 -10.36 1.75
N TRP A 161 8.06 -9.98 2.28
CA TRP A 161 7.71 -10.01 3.70
C TRP A 161 7.24 -11.37 4.20
N LYS A 162 7.00 -12.35 3.31
CA LYS A 162 6.58 -13.71 3.66
C LYS A 162 7.49 -14.36 4.67
N GLN A 163 8.80 -14.32 4.44
CA GLN A 163 9.79 -14.89 5.36
C GLN A 163 9.73 -14.26 6.76
N HIS A 164 9.47 -12.95 6.85
CA HIS A 164 9.34 -12.25 8.13
C HIS A 164 8.04 -12.59 8.85
N ALA A 165 6.93 -12.75 8.11
CA ALA A 165 5.65 -13.16 8.68
C ALA A 165 5.69 -14.61 9.18
N LEU A 166 6.34 -15.53 8.45
CA LEU A 166 6.59 -16.90 8.89
C LEU A 166 7.47 -16.94 10.14
N LEU A 167 8.54 -16.12 10.17
CA LEU A 167 9.43 -16.01 11.33
C LEU A 167 8.68 -15.53 12.56
N LEU A 168 7.86 -14.49 12.42
CA LEU A 168 7.04 -13.96 13.51
C LEU A 168 6.08 -15.02 14.07
N MET A 169 5.44 -15.81 13.20
CA MET A 169 4.58 -16.90 13.63
C MET A 169 5.37 -18.04 14.31
N GLY A 170 6.54 -18.37 13.79
CA GLY A 170 7.44 -19.33 14.43
C GLY A 170 7.83 -18.91 15.84
N ASP A 171 8.21 -17.63 16.01
CA ASP A 171 8.55 -17.04 17.32
C ASP A 171 7.34 -17.00 18.26
N TYR A 172 6.16 -16.64 17.75
CA TYR A 172 4.91 -16.63 18.50
C TYR A 172 4.60 -18.02 19.08
N TYR A 173 4.65 -19.07 18.26
CA TYR A 173 4.39 -20.44 18.72
C TYR A 173 5.47 -20.95 19.68
N PHE A 174 6.73 -20.58 19.45
CA PHE A 174 7.81 -20.93 20.37
C PHE A 174 7.58 -20.31 21.75
N TYR A 175 7.24 -19.02 21.81
CA TYR A 175 6.92 -18.33 23.05
C TYR A 175 5.71 -18.93 23.77
N LYS A 176 4.67 -19.34 23.01
CA LYS A 176 3.48 -20.04 23.55
C LYS A 176 3.77 -21.52 23.89
N LYS A 177 5.01 -22.00 23.78
CA LYS A 177 5.43 -23.40 24.03
C LYS A 177 4.74 -24.42 23.11
N GLN A 178 4.24 -24.00 21.96
CA GLN A 178 3.66 -24.86 20.92
C GLN A 178 4.76 -25.26 19.92
N PHE A 179 5.72 -26.06 20.39
CA PHE A 179 6.97 -26.34 19.67
C PHE A 179 6.76 -26.98 18.30
N ASN A 180 5.80 -27.90 18.16
CA ASN A 180 5.52 -28.52 16.87
C ASN A 180 5.09 -27.50 15.79
N LYS A 181 4.19 -26.57 16.15
CA LYS A 181 3.78 -25.49 15.25
C LYS A 181 4.94 -24.53 14.95
N SER A 182 5.72 -24.20 15.96
CA SER A 182 6.93 -23.37 15.79
C SER A 182 7.89 -23.98 14.76
N LYS A 183 8.21 -25.27 14.93
CA LYS A 183 9.05 -26.04 14.00
C LYS A 183 8.49 -26.02 12.57
N GLU A 184 7.18 -26.22 12.42
CA GLU A 184 6.50 -26.16 11.12
C GLU A 184 6.70 -24.80 10.42
N PHE A 185 6.49 -23.70 11.14
CA PHE A 185 6.66 -22.35 10.57
C PHE A 185 8.10 -22.03 10.22
N PHE A 186 9.06 -22.44 11.05
CA PHE A 186 10.49 -22.29 10.73
C PHE A 186 10.90 -23.16 9.52
N SER A 187 10.40 -24.39 9.40
CA SER A 187 10.67 -25.26 8.25
C SER A 187 10.15 -24.65 6.95
N LYS A 188 8.96 -24.06 6.95
CA LYS A 188 8.42 -23.32 5.79
C LYS A 188 9.36 -22.21 5.29
N ILE A 189 10.14 -21.58 6.17
CA ILE A 189 11.13 -20.57 5.75
C ILE A 189 12.26 -21.22 4.95
N ILE A 190 12.76 -22.37 5.41
CA ILE A 190 13.86 -23.09 4.74
C ILE A 190 13.44 -23.56 3.33
N GLU A 191 12.16 -23.89 3.14
CA GLU A 191 11.59 -24.33 1.86
C GLU A 191 11.41 -23.20 0.84
N LEU A 192 11.47 -21.93 1.25
CA LEU A 192 11.32 -20.81 0.33
C LEU A 192 12.50 -20.74 -0.65
N LYS A 193 12.21 -20.48 -1.92
CA LYS A 193 13.24 -20.36 -2.98
C LYS A 193 14.21 -19.20 -2.76
N ASN A 194 13.70 -18.07 -2.28
CA ASN A 194 14.46 -16.82 -2.14
C ASN A 194 14.37 -16.33 -0.69
N VAL A 195 15.19 -16.89 0.19
CA VAL A 195 15.28 -16.50 1.60
C VAL A 195 16.46 -15.56 1.80
N ASN A 196 16.29 -14.54 2.63
CA ASN A 196 17.41 -13.75 3.12
C ASN A 196 18.41 -14.66 3.84
N PRO A 197 19.70 -14.69 3.43
CA PRO A 197 20.69 -15.61 4.01
C PRO A 197 20.81 -15.53 5.53
N LYS A 198 20.66 -14.32 6.09
CA LYS A 198 20.73 -14.10 7.55
C LYS A 198 19.53 -14.77 8.25
N ILE A 199 18.32 -14.61 7.71
CA ILE A 199 17.11 -15.25 8.25
C ILE A 199 17.25 -16.77 8.16
N LYS A 200 17.71 -17.29 7.01
CA LYS A 200 17.93 -18.72 6.80
C LYS A 200 18.88 -19.30 7.85
N THR A 201 20.05 -18.69 8.00
CA THR A 201 21.06 -19.14 8.98
C THR A 201 20.54 -19.09 10.43
N ASP A 202 19.78 -18.05 10.79
CA ASP A 202 19.19 -17.95 12.12
C ASP A 202 18.15 -19.04 12.38
N VAL A 203 17.29 -19.29 11.41
CA VAL A 203 16.27 -20.34 11.50
C VAL A 203 16.89 -21.75 11.53
N GLU A 204 17.91 -22.02 10.71
CA GLU A 204 18.66 -23.27 10.76
C GLU A 204 19.29 -23.53 12.14
N LYS A 205 19.89 -22.51 12.73
CA LYS A 205 20.45 -22.59 14.10
C LYS A 205 19.38 -22.90 15.13
N ARG A 206 18.20 -22.25 15.03
CA ARG A 206 17.08 -22.49 15.95
C ARG A 206 16.51 -23.90 15.79
N LEU A 207 16.30 -24.36 14.55
CA LEU A 207 15.84 -25.73 14.27
C LEU A 207 16.77 -26.77 14.85
N ASN A 208 18.11 -26.57 14.74
CA ASN A 208 19.09 -27.50 15.28
C ASN A 208 19.22 -27.44 16.80
N ARG A 209 19.08 -26.26 17.41
CA ARG A 209 19.25 -26.07 18.87
C ARG A 209 17.99 -26.47 19.65
N ASP A 210 16.82 -26.02 19.18
CA ASP A 210 15.59 -26.01 19.96
C ASP A 210 14.68 -27.21 19.62
N PHE A 211 14.95 -27.93 18.51
CA PHE A 211 14.09 -29.00 17.99
C PHE A 211 14.86 -30.28 17.57
N SER A 212 16.18 -30.36 17.82
CA SER A 212 16.93 -31.62 17.71
C SER A 212 16.54 -32.50 18.90
N GLU A 213 15.98 -33.68 18.61
CA GLU A 213 15.76 -34.75 19.58
C GLU A 213 17.10 -35.33 20.09
#